data_9f563d275a5c557a95f51c36f06949de
#
_entry.id   9f563d275a5c557a95f51c36f06949de
#
_cell.length_a   1.000
_cell.length_b   1.000
_cell.length_c   1.000
_cell.angle_alpha   90.00
_cell.angle_beta   90.00
_cell.angle_gamma   90.00
#
_symmetry.space_group_name_H-M   'P 1'
#
loop_
_entity.id
_entity.type
_entity.pdbx_description
1 polymer ?
#
loop_
_entity_poly.entity_id
_entity_poly.type
_entity_poly.pdbx_seq_one_letter_code
_entity_poly.pdbx_strand_id
1 'polypeptide(L)'
;NNLNIGGTVFHTNINLLTLFLLAGIVAIACGLAGDILNDFKSGYKLKTDPKQQFIGELIGAIVSSFVISFLFFVFFNVYKNIGPQAKNPELIVLQASIVASVIHGIPFIKIFWIGLILGMLLNTAKLPVLTFGIGVYLPFYLTIPVFVGGLISFIVNKISKKTSNKLLLLSNGLMAGEAIVGVIISILAYIRLFG
;
A
#
# COMPACT_ATOMS: atom_id res chain seq x y z
N ASN A 1 -26.46 9.71 -9.64
CA ASN A 1 -25.60 8.52 -9.62
C ASN A 1 -26.28 7.42 -8.80
N ASN A 2 -26.41 6.25 -9.37
CA ASN A 2 -26.98 5.09 -8.69
C ASN A 2 -25.82 4.33 -8.03
N LEU A 3 -25.75 4.35 -6.70
CA LEU A 3 -24.85 3.50 -5.93
C LEU A 3 -25.53 2.16 -5.68
N ASN A 4 -25.00 1.10 -6.25
CA ASN A 4 -25.50 -0.25 -6.05
C ASN A 4 -24.64 -0.93 -4.98
N ILE A 5 -25.16 -1.00 -3.75
CA ILE A 5 -24.48 -1.67 -2.62
C ILE A 5 -25.34 -2.87 -2.22
N GLY A 6 -24.84 -4.08 -2.42
CA GLY A 6 -25.50 -5.31 -2.00
C GLY A 6 -26.85 -5.59 -2.65
N GLY A 7 -27.08 -5.09 -3.87
CA GLY A 7 -28.35 -5.27 -4.60
C GLY A 7 -29.39 -4.17 -4.33
N THR A 8 -29.13 -3.23 -3.45
CA THR A 8 -29.97 -2.05 -3.24
C THR A 8 -29.41 -0.84 -3.97
N VAL A 9 -30.25 -0.19 -4.78
CA VAL A 9 -29.88 1.02 -5.51
C VAL A 9 -30.22 2.24 -4.67
N PHE A 10 -29.18 2.92 -4.19
CA PHE A 10 -29.35 4.20 -3.50
C PHE A 10 -29.25 5.34 -4.53
N HIS A 11 -30.31 6.12 -4.65
CA HIS A 11 -30.29 7.38 -5.41
C HIS A 11 -29.59 8.46 -4.58
N THR A 12 -28.31 8.66 -4.78
CA THR A 12 -27.55 9.72 -4.11
C THR A 12 -27.21 10.82 -5.11
N ASN A 13 -27.48 12.07 -4.71
CA ASN A 13 -27.05 13.25 -5.44
C ASN A 13 -25.55 13.57 -5.25
N ILE A 14 -24.77 12.60 -4.72
CA ILE A 14 -23.34 12.77 -4.48
C ILE A 14 -22.59 12.67 -5.81
N ASN A 15 -21.76 13.67 -6.08
CA ASN A 15 -20.90 13.65 -7.26
C ASN A 15 -19.85 12.52 -7.13
N LEU A 16 -19.55 11.84 -8.24
CA LEU A 16 -18.55 10.77 -8.29
C LEU A 16 -17.18 11.24 -7.75
N LEU A 17 -16.79 12.48 -8.06
CA LEU A 17 -15.58 13.09 -7.53
C LEU A 17 -15.58 13.15 -6.01
N THR A 18 -16.70 13.54 -5.39
CA THR A 18 -16.84 13.60 -3.93
C THR A 18 -16.66 12.22 -3.29
N LEU A 19 -17.21 11.16 -3.92
CA LEU A 19 -17.04 9.79 -3.46
C LEU A 19 -15.57 9.34 -3.51
N PHE A 20 -14.86 9.65 -4.60
CA PHE A 20 -13.43 9.35 -4.71
C PHE A 20 -12.61 10.09 -3.65
N LEU A 21 -12.89 11.37 -3.42
CA LEU A 21 -12.20 12.15 -2.39
C LEU A 21 -12.45 11.60 -0.98
N LEU A 22 -13.70 11.28 -0.64
CA LEU A 22 -14.04 10.68 0.65
C LEU A 22 -13.36 9.32 0.84
N ALA A 23 -13.42 8.45 -0.16
CA ALA A 23 -12.77 7.15 -0.12
C ALA A 23 -11.24 7.28 -0.01
N GLY A 24 -10.64 8.26 -0.68
CA GLY A 24 -9.22 8.59 -0.57
C GLY A 24 -8.84 9.03 0.84
N ILE A 25 -9.61 9.95 1.45
CA ILE A 25 -9.40 10.40 2.83
C ILE A 25 -9.47 9.21 3.82
N VAL A 26 -10.49 8.36 3.68
CA VAL A 26 -10.64 7.17 4.55
C VAL A 26 -9.46 6.21 4.36
N ALA A 27 -9.07 5.93 3.13
CA ALA A 27 -7.94 5.03 2.83
C ALA A 27 -6.62 5.56 3.42
N ILE A 28 -6.35 6.87 3.28
CA ILE A 28 -5.16 7.52 3.85
C ILE A 28 -5.21 7.46 5.38
N ALA A 29 -6.35 7.79 5.99
CA ALA A 29 -6.51 7.74 7.44
C ALA A 29 -6.28 6.33 8.01
N CYS A 30 -6.81 5.30 7.35
CA CYS A 30 -6.59 3.90 7.74
C CYS A 30 -5.12 3.49 7.59
N GLY A 31 -4.46 3.89 6.50
CA GLY A 31 -3.03 3.63 6.28
C GLY A 31 -2.16 4.29 7.35
N LEU A 32 -2.34 5.59 7.58
CA LEU A 32 -1.63 6.34 8.62
C LEU A 32 -1.84 5.75 10.02
N ALA A 33 -3.06 5.33 10.35
CA ALA A 33 -3.33 4.70 11.64
C ALA A 33 -2.50 3.42 11.85
N GLY A 34 -2.35 2.60 10.80
CA GLY A 34 -1.51 1.40 10.82
C GLY A 34 -0.04 1.71 11.02
N ASP A 35 0.48 2.70 10.30
CA ASP A 35 1.88 3.12 10.37
C ASP A 35 2.20 3.71 11.75
N ILE A 36 1.39 4.64 12.25
CA ILE A 36 1.53 5.24 13.59
C ILE A 36 1.53 4.17 14.69
N LEU A 37 0.62 3.18 14.62
CA LEU A 37 0.59 2.09 15.60
C LEU A 37 1.84 1.23 15.58
N ASN A 38 2.42 0.97 14.41
CA ASN A 38 3.68 0.24 14.28
C ASN A 38 4.85 1.05 14.84
N ASP A 39 4.89 2.34 14.58
CA ASP A 39 5.93 3.24 15.03
C ASP A 39 5.90 3.40 16.55
N PHE A 40 4.72 3.62 17.15
CA PHE A 40 4.57 3.65 18.60
C PHE A 40 4.93 2.33 19.27
N LYS A 41 4.61 1.19 18.64
CA LYS A 41 5.02 -0.13 19.13
C LYS A 41 6.54 -0.29 19.11
N SER A 42 7.19 0.22 18.08
CA SER A 42 8.65 0.22 17.95
C SER A 42 9.29 1.13 18.99
N GLY A 43 8.75 2.33 19.17
CA GLY A 43 9.16 3.28 20.20
C GLY A 43 9.00 2.74 21.61
N TYR A 44 7.89 2.05 21.88
CA TYR A 44 7.70 1.39 23.18
C TYR A 44 8.78 0.35 23.48
N LYS A 45 9.17 -0.46 22.49
CA LYS A 45 10.26 -1.44 22.62
C LYS A 45 11.62 -0.79 22.84
N LEU A 46 11.85 0.36 22.21
CA LEU A 46 13.08 1.15 22.33
C LEU A 46 13.09 2.06 23.56
N LYS A 47 11.96 2.14 24.30
CA LYS A 47 11.77 3.02 25.47
C LYS A 47 11.93 4.50 25.12
N THR A 48 11.50 4.92 23.95
CA THR A 48 11.45 6.32 23.53
C THR A 48 10.30 7.06 24.24
N ASP A 49 10.45 8.37 24.43
CA ASP A 49 9.37 9.20 24.96
C ASP A 49 8.23 9.31 23.93
N PRO A 50 6.99 8.88 24.26
CA PRO A 50 5.86 8.91 23.34
C PRO A 50 5.51 10.33 22.85
N LYS A 51 5.76 11.36 23.67
CA LYS A 51 5.49 12.75 23.27
C LYS A 51 6.44 13.23 22.18
N GLN A 52 7.74 12.93 22.34
CA GLN A 52 8.74 13.30 21.34
C GLN A 52 8.52 12.54 20.04
N GLN A 53 8.14 11.27 20.12
CA GLN A 53 7.79 10.46 18.96
C GLN A 53 6.59 11.05 18.24
N PHE A 54 5.51 11.37 18.94
CA PHE A 54 4.31 11.98 18.33
C PHE A 54 4.63 13.31 17.63
N ILE A 55 5.45 14.18 18.26
CA ILE A 55 5.86 15.45 17.65
C ILE A 55 6.69 15.19 16.37
N GLY A 56 7.59 14.21 16.40
CA GLY A 56 8.39 13.83 15.25
C GLY A 56 7.53 13.33 14.09
N GLU A 57 6.56 12.47 14.37
CA GLU A 57 5.61 11.95 13.36
C GLU A 57 4.74 13.07 12.80
N LEU A 58 4.25 13.99 13.64
CA LEU A 58 3.43 15.13 13.19
C LEU A 58 4.21 16.04 12.23
N ILE A 59 5.46 16.39 12.60
CA ILE A 59 6.33 17.18 11.72
C ILE A 59 6.62 16.43 10.43
N GLY A 60 6.93 15.14 10.52
CA GLY A 60 7.15 14.27 9.37
C GLY A 60 5.94 14.23 8.45
N ALA A 61 4.73 14.08 8.98
CA ALA A 61 3.49 14.06 8.21
C ALA A 61 3.23 15.39 7.48
N ILE A 62 3.48 16.53 8.13
CA ILE A 62 3.34 17.85 7.52
C ILE A 62 4.35 18.01 6.37
N VAL A 63 5.62 17.75 6.61
CA VAL A 63 6.67 17.89 5.58
C VAL A 63 6.41 16.92 4.42
N SER A 64 6.10 15.66 4.72
CA SER A 64 5.85 14.65 3.68
C SER A 64 4.64 14.98 2.80
N SER A 65 3.61 15.63 3.35
CA SER A 65 2.43 16.02 2.57
C SER A 65 2.78 17.01 1.43
N PHE A 66 3.68 17.94 1.67
CA PHE A 66 4.17 18.85 0.63
C PHE A 66 5.08 18.12 -0.38
N VAL A 67 5.99 17.31 0.12
CA VAL A 67 6.93 16.54 -0.73
C VAL A 67 6.17 15.58 -1.64
N ILE A 68 5.20 14.83 -1.11
CA ILE A 68 4.39 13.87 -1.88
C ILE A 68 3.56 14.60 -2.93
N SER A 69 2.97 15.74 -2.60
CA SER A 69 2.21 16.53 -3.58
C SER A 69 3.08 16.98 -4.75
N PHE A 70 4.30 17.43 -4.46
CA PHE A 70 5.27 17.78 -5.51
C PHE A 70 5.70 16.55 -6.32
N LEU A 71 6.04 15.44 -5.68
CA LEU A 71 6.42 14.21 -6.36
C LEU A 71 5.29 13.64 -7.22
N PHE A 72 4.05 13.72 -6.76
CA PHE A 72 2.89 13.31 -7.55
C PHE A 72 2.77 14.12 -8.83
N PHE A 73 2.99 15.43 -8.76
CA PHE A 73 3.02 16.29 -9.94
C PHE A 73 4.13 15.87 -10.92
N VAL A 74 5.32 15.58 -10.41
CA VAL A 74 6.45 15.06 -11.21
C VAL A 74 6.08 13.73 -11.87
N PHE A 75 5.57 12.76 -11.12
CA PHE A 75 5.17 11.46 -11.65
C PHE A 75 4.07 11.57 -12.71
N PHE A 76 3.09 12.43 -12.50
CA PHE A 76 2.01 12.64 -13.46
C PHE A 76 2.49 13.21 -14.80
N ASN A 77 3.56 14.00 -14.78
CA ASN A 77 4.14 14.53 -16.01
C ASN A 77 5.11 13.55 -16.71
N VAL A 78 5.81 12.71 -15.94
CA VAL A 78 6.75 11.73 -16.47
C VAL A 78 6.03 10.48 -16.98
N TYR A 79 5.11 9.95 -16.20
CA TYR A 79 4.34 8.75 -16.55
C TYR A 79 2.98 9.14 -17.11
N LYS A 80 2.82 9.05 -18.43
CA LYS A 80 1.56 9.44 -19.10
C LYS A 80 0.41 8.49 -18.85
N ASN A 81 0.71 7.22 -18.54
CA ASN A 81 -0.27 6.15 -18.37
C ASN A 81 -0.27 5.64 -16.93
N ILE A 82 -0.90 6.41 -16.02
CA ILE A 82 -1.03 6.04 -14.61
C ILE A 82 -2.41 5.45 -14.33
N GLY A 83 -2.44 4.35 -13.61
CA GLY A 83 -3.65 3.77 -13.05
C GLY A 83 -4.27 2.62 -13.84
N PRO A 84 -5.34 2.01 -13.28
CA PRO A 84 -5.88 0.74 -13.76
C PRO A 84 -6.63 0.84 -15.09
N GLN A 85 -7.03 2.04 -15.51
CA GLN A 85 -7.80 2.26 -16.74
C GLN A 85 -6.92 2.62 -17.94
N ALA A 86 -5.61 2.79 -17.75
CA ALA A 86 -4.69 3.03 -18.83
C ALA A 86 -4.50 1.75 -19.68
N LYS A 87 -4.50 1.89 -21.00
CA LYS A 87 -4.38 0.74 -21.93
C LYS A 87 -3.07 -0.06 -21.74
N ASN A 88 -2.01 0.57 -21.30
CA ASN A 88 -0.74 -0.05 -20.89
C ASN A 88 -0.21 0.77 -19.71
N PRO A 89 -0.57 0.44 -18.47
CA PRO A 89 -0.16 1.24 -17.33
C PRO A 89 1.34 1.13 -17.11
N GLU A 90 2.03 2.25 -17.23
CA GLU A 90 3.46 2.37 -16.88
C GLU A 90 3.66 2.33 -15.37
N LEU A 91 2.65 2.82 -14.63
CA LEU A 91 2.61 2.78 -13.18
C LEU A 91 1.29 2.18 -12.70
N ILE A 92 1.37 1.02 -12.06
CA ILE A 92 0.21 0.33 -11.49
C ILE A 92 0.03 0.82 -10.05
N VAL A 93 -1.06 1.54 -9.79
CA VAL A 93 -1.43 2.02 -8.45
C VAL A 93 -2.45 1.06 -7.85
N LEU A 94 -1.99 -0.03 -7.24
CA LEU A 94 -2.83 -1.13 -6.76
C LEU A 94 -3.90 -0.67 -5.76
N GLN A 95 -3.55 0.15 -4.78
CA GLN A 95 -4.51 0.63 -3.77
C GLN A 95 -5.59 1.53 -4.39
N ALA A 96 -5.22 2.42 -5.30
CA ALA A 96 -6.18 3.25 -6.00
C ALA A 96 -7.13 2.41 -6.87
N SER A 97 -6.65 1.30 -7.43
CA SER A 97 -7.46 0.35 -8.19
C SER A 97 -8.52 -0.33 -7.32
N ILE A 98 -8.16 -0.73 -6.10
CA ILE A 98 -9.11 -1.31 -5.13
C ILE A 98 -10.19 -0.29 -4.76
N VAL A 99 -9.78 0.92 -4.39
CA VAL A 99 -10.71 2.00 -4.02
C VAL A 99 -11.66 2.32 -5.17
N ALA A 100 -11.15 2.43 -6.39
CA ALA A 100 -11.97 2.65 -7.59
C ALA A 100 -12.97 1.52 -7.81
N SER A 101 -12.56 0.27 -7.64
CA SER A 101 -13.45 -0.89 -7.78
C SER A 101 -14.57 -0.89 -6.76
N VAL A 102 -14.29 -0.51 -5.51
CA VAL A 102 -15.30 -0.42 -4.44
C VAL A 102 -16.31 0.70 -4.71
N ILE A 103 -15.86 1.85 -5.21
CA ILE A 103 -16.73 2.99 -5.54
C ILE A 103 -17.68 2.67 -6.69
N HIS A 104 -17.23 1.92 -7.69
CA HIS A 104 -18.07 1.49 -8.81
C HIS A 104 -19.03 0.34 -8.46
N GLY A 105 -18.98 -0.17 -7.24
CA GLY A 105 -19.69 -1.33 -6.75
C GLY A 105 -18.83 -2.58 -6.78
N ILE A 106 -19.14 -3.53 -5.89
CA ILE A 106 -18.38 -4.78 -5.79
C ILE A 106 -18.69 -5.63 -7.04
N PRO A 107 -17.73 -5.77 -7.97
CA PRO A 107 -17.93 -6.66 -9.10
C PRO A 107 -18.04 -8.10 -8.57
N PHE A 108 -18.99 -8.89 -9.11
CA PHE A 108 -19.14 -10.30 -8.74
C PHE A 108 -19.43 -10.54 -7.24
N ILE A 109 -20.52 -9.97 -6.74
CA ILE A 109 -20.96 -10.09 -5.34
C ILE A 109 -20.94 -11.54 -4.80
N LYS A 110 -21.23 -12.54 -5.63
CA LYS A 110 -21.16 -13.95 -5.25
C LYS A 110 -19.73 -14.39 -4.90
N ILE A 111 -18.75 -13.96 -5.69
CA ILE A 111 -17.33 -14.26 -5.44
C ILE A 111 -16.84 -13.54 -4.16
N PHE A 112 -17.33 -12.32 -3.91
CA PHE A 112 -17.05 -11.61 -2.67
C PHE A 112 -17.50 -12.41 -1.42
N TRP A 113 -18.73 -12.94 -1.43
CA TRP A 113 -19.23 -13.75 -0.32
C TRP A 113 -18.43 -15.06 -0.14
N ILE A 114 -18.06 -15.72 -1.24
CA ILE A 114 -17.19 -16.91 -1.19
C ILE A 114 -15.84 -16.55 -0.56
N GLY A 115 -15.21 -15.45 -0.99
CA GLY A 115 -13.95 -14.99 -0.44
C GLY A 115 -14.04 -14.65 1.06
N LEU A 116 -15.15 -14.03 1.49
CA LEU A 116 -15.39 -13.69 2.89
C LEU A 116 -15.50 -14.96 3.77
N ILE A 117 -16.29 -15.95 3.33
CA ILE A 117 -16.43 -17.22 4.03
C ILE A 117 -15.09 -17.96 4.11
N LEU A 118 -14.35 -17.98 3.00
CA LEU A 118 -13.04 -18.63 2.91
C LEU A 118 -12.02 -17.93 3.83
N GLY A 119 -12.03 -16.60 3.89
CA GLY A 119 -11.23 -15.82 4.82
C GLY A 119 -11.54 -16.12 6.29
N MET A 120 -12.83 -16.26 6.64
CA MET A 120 -13.23 -16.66 7.99
C MET A 120 -12.73 -18.08 8.34
N LEU A 121 -12.84 -19.03 7.41
CA LEU A 121 -12.36 -20.40 7.61
C LEU A 121 -10.83 -20.45 7.78
N LEU A 122 -10.08 -19.72 6.97
CA LEU A 122 -8.63 -19.61 7.10
C LEU A 122 -8.21 -18.96 8.41
N ASN A 123 -8.96 -17.97 8.89
CA ASN A 123 -8.71 -17.32 10.17
C ASN A 123 -8.93 -18.27 11.36
N THR A 124 -9.97 -19.10 11.32
CA THR A 124 -10.21 -20.13 12.36
C THR A 124 -9.10 -21.21 12.35
N ALA A 125 -8.52 -21.49 11.17
CA ALA A 125 -7.36 -22.36 11.02
C ALA A 125 -6.04 -21.71 11.47
N LYS A 126 -6.08 -20.46 12.01
CA LYS A 126 -4.90 -19.68 12.45
C LYS A 126 -3.87 -19.42 11.34
N LEU A 127 -4.30 -19.42 10.10
CA LEU A 127 -3.46 -19.05 8.95
C LEU A 127 -3.40 -17.53 8.80
N PRO A 128 -2.31 -16.97 8.30
CA PRO A 128 -2.17 -15.52 8.10
C PRO A 128 -3.02 -15.04 6.91
N VAL A 129 -4.32 -14.84 7.16
CA VAL A 129 -5.33 -14.52 6.13
C VAL A 129 -4.98 -13.27 5.34
N LEU A 130 -4.47 -12.23 6.03
CA LEU A 130 -4.09 -10.98 5.38
C LEU A 130 -2.96 -11.19 4.35
N THR A 131 -1.91 -11.92 4.74
CA THR A 131 -0.79 -12.23 3.86
C THR A 131 -1.23 -13.09 2.67
N PHE A 132 -2.11 -14.07 2.92
CA PHE A 132 -2.69 -14.90 1.88
C PHE A 132 -3.52 -14.06 0.89
N GLY A 133 -4.39 -13.18 1.39
CA GLY A 133 -5.21 -12.31 0.56
C GLY A 133 -4.37 -11.35 -0.30
N ILE A 134 -3.32 -10.75 0.28
CA ILE A 134 -2.38 -9.91 -0.47
C ILE A 134 -1.68 -10.72 -1.56
N GLY A 135 -1.23 -11.95 -1.25
CA GLY A 135 -0.55 -12.81 -2.21
C GLY A 135 -1.43 -13.22 -3.40
N VAL A 136 -2.73 -13.43 -3.18
CA VAL A 136 -3.70 -13.71 -4.25
C VAL A 136 -4.00 -12.47 -5.09
N TYR A 137 -4.00 -11.29 -4.46
CA TYR A 137 -4.31 -10.04 -5.15
C TYR A 137 -3.14 -9.49 -5.97
N LEU A 138 -1.89 -9.71 -5.50
CA LEU A 138 -0.71 -9.17 -6.17
C LEU A 138 -0.47 -9.84 -7.54
N PRO A 139 -0.05 -9.08 -8.56
CA PRO A 139 0.40 -9.63 -9.83
C PRO A 139 1.54 -10.63 -9.64
N PHE A 140 1.58 -11.64 -10.50
CA PHE A 140 2.52 -12.76 -10.37
C PHE A 140 4.00 -12.32 -10.35
N TYR A 141 4.35 -11.28 -11.10
CA TYR A 141 5.73 -10.74 -11.13
C TYR A 141 6.18 -10.10 -9.80
N LEU A 142 5.24 -9.67 -8.93
CA LEU A 142 5.53 -9.19 -7.58
C LEU A 142 5.50 -10.33 -6.55
N THR A 143 4.68 -11.34 -6.77
CA THR A 143 4.54 -12.47 -5.83
C THR A 143 5.76 -13.38 -5.84
N ILE A 144 6.39 -13.59 -7.01
CA ILE A 144 7.59 -14.44 -7.12
C ILE A 144 8.76 -13.92 -6.28
N PRO A 145 9.20 -12.65 -6.38
CA PRO A 145 10.29 -12.13 -5.56
C PRO A 145 9.98 -12.23 -4.05
N VAL A 146 8.73 -11.95 -3.65
CA VAL A 146 8.30 -12.08 -2.25
C VAL A 146 8.41 -13.53 -1.76
N PHE A 147 7.99 -14.49 -2.58
CA PHE A 147 8.11 -15.92 -2.26
C PHE A 147 9.59 -16.34 -2.13
N VAL A 148 10.42 -15.95 -3.07
CA VAL A 148 11.88 -16.28 -3.05
C VAL A 148 12.54 -15.64 -1.83
N GLY A 149 12.25 -14.38 -1.52
CA GLY A 149 12.75 -13.69 -0.33
C GLY A 149 12.32 -14.38 0.96
N GLY A 150 11.05 -14.80 1.05
CA GLY A 150 10.51 -15.56 2.17
C GLY A 150 11.19 -16.92 2.35
N LEU A 151 11.43 -17.63 1.25
CA LEU A 151 12.12 -18.92 1.25
C LEU A 151 13.57 -18.78 1.74
N ILE A 152 14.30 -17.79 1.22
CA ILE A 152 15.68 -17.48 1.66
C ILE A 152 15.69 -17.15 3.15
N SER A 153 14.79 -16.28 3.60
CA SER A 153 14.66 -15.90 5.01
C SER A 153 14.38 -17.12 5.90
N PHE A 154 13.48 -18.01 5.47
CA PHE A 154 13.16 -19.23 6.19
C PHE A 154 14.39 -20.16 6.34
N ILE A 155 15.13 -20.39 5.26
CA ILE A 155 16.33 -21.24 5.25
C ILE A 155 17.40 -20.64 6.16
N VAL A 156 17.70 -19.35 6.00
CA VAL A 156 18.74 -18.65 6.79
C VAL A 156 18.38 -18.63 8.28
N ASN A 157 17.11 -18.40 8.61
CA ASN A 157 16.67 -18.41 10.01
C ASN A 157 16.83 -19.80 10.67
N LYS A 158 16.67 -20.87 9.90
CA LYS A 158 16.89 -22.24 10.37
C LYS A 158 18.37 -22.55 10.60
N ILE A 159 19.27 -21.94 9.82
CA ILE A 159 20.72 -22.16 9.92
C ILE A 159 21.33 -21.33 11.06
N SER A 160 21.05 -20.04 11.12
CA SER A 160 21.64 -19.14 12.12
C SER A 160 20.80 -17.87 12.34
N LYS A 161 20.32 -17.69 13.59
CA LYS A 161 19.62 -16.47 14.00
C LYS A 161 20.45 -15.20 13.81
N LYS A 162 21.77 -15.26 14.02
CA LYS A 162 22.67 -14.11 13.83
C LYS A 162 22.73 -13.68 12.37
N THR A 163 22.79 -14.62 11.45
CA THR A 163 22.78 -14.38 10.00
C THR A 163 21.41 -13.87 9.54
N SER A 164 20.33 -14.40 10.09
CA SER A 164 18.97 -13.94 9.83
C SER A 164 18.77 -12.47 10.20
N ASN A 165 19.26 -12.01 11.35
CA ASN A 165 19.18 -10.61 11.74
C ASN A 165 20.00 -9.68 10.81
N LYS A 166 21.17 -10.13 10.34
CA LYS A 166 21.96 -9.36 9.35
C LYS A 166 21.24 -9.29 8.01
N LEU A 167 20.61 -10.38 7.57
CA LEU A 167 19.82 -10.42 6.34
C LEU A 167 18.63 -9.47 6.43
N LEU A 168 17.94 -9.41 7.59
CA LEU A 168 16.84 -8.49 7.82
C LEU A 168 17.28 -7.03 7.73
N LEU A 169 18.41 -6.68 8.33
CA LEU A 169 18.98 -5.33 8.24
C LEU A 169 19.35 -4.97 6.80
N LEU A 170 19.95 -5.91 6.08
CA LEU A 170 20.30 -5.72 4.67
C LEU A 170 19.05 -5.50 3.79
N SER A 171 18.02 -6.32 3.98
CA SER A 171 16.76 -6.19 3.21
C SER A 171 16.05 -4.86 3.48
N ASN A 172 16.02 -4.41 4.74
CA ASN A 172 15.46 -3.11 5.09
C ASN A 172 16.25 -1.95 4.44
N GLY A 173 17.58 -2.05 4.44
CA GLY A 173 18.44 -1.06 3.77
C GLY A 173 18.23 -1.04 2.24
N LEU A 174 18.05 -2.20 1.62
CA LEU A 174 17.76 -2.29 0.18
C LEU A 174 16.39 -1.69 -0.16
N MET A 175 15.36 -1.95 0.65
CA MET A 175 14.03 -1.33 0.45
C MET A 175 14.09 0.19 0.55
N ALA A 176 14.76 0.72 1.57
CA ALA A 176 14.92 2.17 1.72
C ALA A 176 15.74 2.76 0.55
N GLY A 177 16.79 2.07 0.13
CA GLY A 177 17.62 2.48 -1.01
C GLY A 177 16.85 2.51 -2.32
N GLU A 178 16.02 1.50 -2.59
CA GLU A 178 15.16 1.46 -3.77
C GLU A 178 14.22 2.65 -3.84
N ALA A 179 13.56 2.99 -2.72
CA ALA A 179 12.65 4.13 -2.65
C ALA A 179 13.36 5.46 -2.96
N ILE A 180 14.55 5.68 -2.38
CA ILE A 180 15.35 6.89 -2.62
C ILE A 180 15.80 6.97 -4.08
N VAL A 181 16.33 5.88 -4.61
CA VAL A 181 16.79 5.81 -6.01
C VAL A 181 15.64 6.03 -6.98
N GLY A 182 14.46 5.46 -6.71
CA GLY A 182 13.26 5.66 -7.52
C GLY A 182 12.84 7.13 -7.60
N VAL A 183 12.88 7.84 -6.47
CA VAL A 183 12.61 9.30 -6.44
C VAL A 183 13.65 10.07 -7.24
N ILE A 184 14.95 9.78 -7.07
CA ILE A 184 16.04 10.44 -7.81
C ILE A 184 15.88 10.22 -9.33
N ILE A 185 15.64 8.98 -9.76
CA ILE A 185 15.43 8.65 -11.17
C ILE A 185 14.24 9.42 -11.73
N SER A 186 13.13 9.51 -10.98
CA SER A 186 11.94 10.23 -11.43
C SER A 186 12.18 11.73 -11.58
N ILE A 187 12.95 12.34 -10.66
CA ILE A 187 13.34 13.76 -10.76
C ILE A 187 14.27 13.98 -11.96
N LEU A 188 15.26 13.11 -12.16
CA LEU A 188 16.16 13.20 -13.32
C LEU A 188 15.40 13.02 -14.63
N ALA A 189 14.46 12.10 -14.70
CA ALA A 189 13.60 11.91 -15.86
C ALA A 189 12.75 13.17 -16.15
N TYR A 190 12.21 13.79 -15.10
CA TYR A 190 11.48 15.05 -15.24
C TYR A 190 12.35 16.17 -15.79
N ILE A 191 13.54 16.37 -15.26
CA ILE A 191 14.50 17.38 -15.74
C ILE A 191 14.86 17.14 -17.21
N ARG A 192 15.08 15.86 -17.60
CA ARG A 192 15.40 15.51 -18.99
C ARG A 192 14.24 15.75 -19.98
N LEU A 193 12.99 15.69 -19.51
CA LEU A 193 11.82 15.89 -20.37
C LEU A 193 11.47 17.38 -20.55
N PHE A 194 11.81 18.22 -19.58
CA PHE A 194 11.40 19.64 -19.54
C PHE A 194 12.59 20.62 -19.49
N GLY A 195 13.83 20.16 -19.38
CA GLY A 195 15.06 20.94 -19.50
C GLY A 195 15.75 20.67 -20.85
#